data_a3dabf5ebe1f982d609cd8b6bf214df5
#
_entry.id   a3dabf5ebe1f982d609cd8b6bf214df5
#
_cell.length_a   1.000
_cell.length_b   1.000
_cell.length_c   1.000
_cell.angle_alpha   90.00
_cell.angle_beta   90.00
_cell.angle_gamma   90.00
#
_symmetry.space_group_name_H-M   'P 1'
#
loop_
_entity.id
_entity.type
_entity.pdbx_description
1 polymer ?
#
loop_
_entity_poly.entity_id
_entity_poly.type
_entity_poly.pdbx_seq_one_letter_code
_entity_poly.pdbx_strand_id
1 'polypeptide(L)'
;AVFHLMTHAFFKALLFLGAGSVIMGMHHDQDMRNMGGLWKYMPITWLTSLIGSLALIGTPFFSGFYSKDSIIEAVAESHIYGSGFAHFAVMAGVFITAFYSFRMYFLVFHGKERFGQPHDDHGHGHDDHDAHDDHHGLAPGQKPHESPWVVTLPLVMLAIPSVIVGYFAIEPMLFGEFFNGAIFVNLEQHHAMKELAEAFHGPVAMALHSLHSPVLYLALGGVVTAAVFYLWLPQIPAFFARVLAPVKNVLDNKYYLDDFNQAVFAKGARVLGAGLWKGADQGLIDGLVVNGSAKLVGWFSGSVRKVQSGYLYHYAFAMILGLIGLITWILYTHLGSIK
;
A
#
# COMPACT_ATOMS: atom_id res chain seq x y z
N ALA A 1 11.37 7.31 19.98
CA ALA A 1 10.67 6.57 18.91
C ALA A 1 9.31 6.03 19.40
N VAL A 2 9.24 5.21 20.45
CA VAL A 2 7.99 4.57 20.92
C VAL A 2 6.93 5.59 21.34
N PHE A 3 7.31 6.65 22.05
CA PHE A 3 6.40 7.73 22.40
C PHE A 3 5.75 8.39 21.16
N HIS A 4 6.55 8.68 20.13
CA HIS A 4 6.01 9.20 18.87
C HIS A 4 5.10 8.19 18.15
N LEU A 5 5.45 6.91 18.18
CA LEU A 5 4.59 5.86 17.60
C LEU A 5 3.20 5.83 18.25
N MET A 6 3.15 5.97 19.57
CA MET A 6 1.89 6.00 20.31
C MET A 6 1.04 7.24 19.94
N THR A 7 1.61 8.45 20.01
CA THR A 7 0.86 9.66 19.65
C THR A 7 0.45 9.67 18.19
N HIS A 8 1.35 9.20 17.30
CA HIS A 8 1.11 9.07 15.88
C HIS A 8 -0.06 8.13 15.56
N ALA A 9 -0.19 7.02 16.29
CA ALA A 9 -1.26 6.06 16.06
C ALA A 9 -2.65 6.71 16.19
N PHE A 10 -2.86 7.55 17.19
CA PHE A 10 -4.15 8.21 17.41
C PHE A 10 -4.51 9.19 16.29
N PHE A 11 -3.67 10.15 15.99
CA PHE A 11 -4.03 11.16 14.97
C PHE A 11 -3.96 10.61 13.54
N LYS A 12 -3.13 9.58 13.27
CA LYS A 12 -3.14 8.91 11.97
C LYS A 12 -4.41 8.10 11.75
N ALA A 13 -4.80 7.30 12.73
CA ALA A 13 -6.07 6.58 12.64
C ALA A 13 -7.24 7.55 12.48
N LEU A 14 -7.24 8.67 13.21
CA LEU A 14 -8.24 9.72 13.09
C LEU A 14 -8.34 10.28 11.66
N LEU A 15 -7.21 10.65 11.06
CA LEU A 15 -7.17 11.20 9.70
C LEU A 15 -7.57 10.17 8.66
N PHE A 16 -7.17 8.90 8.82
CA PHE A 16 -7.55 7.82 7.91
C PHE A 16 -9.05 7.51 7.96
N LEU A 17 -9.60 7.37 9.14
CA LEU A 17 -11.05 7.18 9.30
C LEU A 17 -11.84 8.41 8.86
N GLY A 18 -11.30 9.61 9.07
CA GLY A 18 -11.88 10.86 8.57
C GLY A 18 -11.94 10.89 7.04
N ALA A 19 -10.87 10.45 6.36
CA ALA A 19 -10.88 10.29 4.90
C ALA A 19 -11.91 9.26 4.45
N GLY A 20 -12.02 8.12 5.14
CA GLY A 20 -13.07 7.13 4.88
C GLY A 20 -14.48 7.69 5.04
N SER A 21 -14.70 8.51 6.08
CA SER A 21 -15.98 9.21 6.28
C SER A 21 -16.32 10.16 5.12
N VAL A 22 -15.34 10.93 4.62
CA VAL A 22 -15.51 11.80 3.44
C VAL A 22 -15.86 10.98 2.21
N ILE A 23 -15.14 9.88 1.94
CA ILE A 23 -15.39 9.00 0.80
C ILE A 23 -16.82 8.44 0.84
N MET A 24 -17.29 8.01 2.01
CA MET A 24 -18.67 7.54 2.17
C MET A 24 -19.69 8.66 1.93
N GLY A 25 -19.45 9.83 2.50
CA GLY A 25 -20.33 11.02 2.31
C GLY A 25 -20.35 11.53 0.89
N MET A 26 -19.33 11.23 0.08
CA MET A 26 -19.18 11.57 -1.34
C MET A 26 -19.58 10.44 -2.29
N HIS A 27 -20.28 9.39 -1.80
CA HIS A 27 -20.68 8.22 -2.61
C HIS A 27 -19.51 7.58 -3.36
N HIS A 28 -18.44 7.25 -2.61
CA HIS A 28 -17.22 6.59 -3.09
C HIS A 28 -16.32 7.41 -4.01
N ASP A 29 -16.59 8.70 -4.23
CA ASP A 29 -15.62 9.58 -4.91
C ASP A 29 -14.45 9.89 -3.99
N GLN A 30 -13.22 9.61 -4.47
CA GLN A 30 -11.96 9.81 -3.76
C GLN A 30 -11.18 11.03 -4.29
N ASP A 31 -11.66 11.65 -5.37
CA ASP A 31 -10.92 12.74 -5.99
C ASP A 31 -11.24 14.08 -5.33
N MET A 32 -10.23 14.67 -4.65
CA MET A 32 -10.36 15.99 -4.03
C MET A 32 -10.72 17.12 -5.02
N ARG A 33 -10.53 16.91 -6.33
CA ARG A 33 -10.90 17.89 -7.37
C ARG A 33 -12.41 18.05 -7.47
N ASN A 34 -13.17 17.01 -7.09
CA ASN A 34 -14.63 16.97 -7.09
C ASN A 34 -15.24 17.41 -5.76
N MET A 35 -14.42 17.71 -4.75
CA MET A 35 -14.86 18.08 -3.41
C MET A 35 -14.86 19.59 -3.22
N GLY A 36 -15.17 20.06 -2.03
CA GLY A 36 -15.12 21.45 -1.62
C GLY A 36 -16.34 21.85 -0.79
N GLY A 37 -16.17 22.73 0.20
CA GLY A 37 -17.25 23.21 1.04
C GLY A 37 -17.90 22.16 1.96
N LEU A 38 -17.29 20.97 2.14
CA LEU A 38 -17.87 19.85 2.89
C LEU A 38 -18.09 20.14 4.37
N TRP A 39 -17.46 21.15 4.95
CA TRP A 39 -17.64 21.54 6.34
C TRP A 39 -19.12 21.81 6.70
N LYS A 40 -19.93 22.25 5.72
CA LYS A 40 -21.37 22.52 5.89
C LYS A 40 -22.20 21.25 6.05
N TYR A 41 -21.76 20.18 5.41
CA TYR A 41 -22.49 18.93 5.28
C TYR A 41 -21.97 17.85 6.25
N MET A 42 -20.70 17.96 6.62
CA MET A 42 -19.98 16.97 7.45
C MET A 42 -19.23 17.64 8.62
N PRO A 43 -19.94 18.32 9.54
CA PRO A 43 -19.30 19.14 10.58
C PRO A 43 -18.50 18.32 11.59
N ILE A 44 -18.90 17.09 11.92
CA ILE A 44 -18.15 16.21 12.85
C ILE A 44 -16.88 15.74 12.20
N THR A 45 -16.96 15.24 10.95
CA THR A 45 -15.80 14.80 10.18
C THR A 45 -14.85 15.97 9.91
N TRP A 46 -15.36 17.17 9.62
CA TRP A 46 -14.57 18.39 9.45
C TRP A 46 -13.76 18.73 10.71
N LEU A 47 -14.43 18.78 11.88
CA LEU A 47 -13.79 19.17 13.15
C LEU A 47 -12.74 18.12 13.58
N THR A 48 -13.08 16.85 13.50
CA THR A 48 -12.16 15.76 13.87
C THR A 48 -10.95 15.68 12.91
N SER A 49 -11.15 15.96 11.63
CA SER A 49 -10.06 16.08 10.65
C SER A 49 -9.17 17.30 10.92
N LEU A 50 -9.74 18.42 11.41
CA LEU A 50 -8.96 19.57 11.85
C LEU A 50 -8.07 19.20 13.04
N ILE A 51 -8.64 18.56 14.07
CA ILE A 51 -7.89 18.11 15.25
C ILE A 51 -6.75 17.18 14.84
N GLY A 52 -7.01 16.20 13.98
CA GLY A 52 -5.98 15.29 13.47
C GLY A 52 -4.89 16.01 12.67
N SER A 53 -5.26 17.00 11.85
CA SER A 53 -4.31 17.81 11.07
C SER A 53 -3.45 18.71 11.95
N LEU A 54 -4.03 19.33 12.98
CA LEU A 54 -3.30 20.16 13.95
C LEU A 54 -2.33 19.29 14.78
N ALA A 55 -2.75 18.09 15.19
CA ALA A 55 -1.87 17.15 15.87
C ALA A 55 -0.72 16.67 14.95
N LEU A 56 -1.02 16.40 13.67
CA LEU A 56 -0.03 15.96 12.68
C LEU A 56 1.07 17.00 12.43
N ILE A 57 0.72 18.27 12.30
CA ILE A 57 1.71 19.33 12.05
C ILE A 57 2.53 19.71 13.29
N GLY A 58 2.12 19.23 14.49
CA GLY A 58 2.80 19.53 15.75
C GLY A 58 2.40 20.90 16.32
N THR A 59 1.12 21.23 16.28
CA THR A 59 0.60 22.44 16.93
C THR A 59 0.77 22.33 18.46
N PRO A 60 1.29 23.34 19.16
CA PRO A 60 1.42 23.34 20.61
C PRO A 60 0.12 22.88 21.31
N PHE A 61 0.27 22.18 22.41
CA PHE A 61 -0.80 21.53 23.20
C PHE A 61 -1.49 20.32 22.57
N PHE A 62 -1.18 19.94 21.32
CA PHE A 62 -1.63 18.69 20.73
C PHE A 62 -0.63 17.55 20.97
N SER A 63 -1.12 16.30 20.99
CA SER A 63 -0.26 15.14 21.28
C SER A 63 0.93 15.00 20.34
N GLY A 64 0.74 15.30 19.05
CA GLY A 64 1.79 15.24 18.04
C GLY A 64 2.92 16.25 18.27
N PHE A 65 2.62 17.40 18.87
CA PHE A 65 3.61 18.41 19.26
C PHE A 65 4.66 17.83 20.20
N TYR A 66 4.22 17.28 21.33
CA TYR A 66 5.14 16.81 22.37
C TYR A 66 6.13 15.76 21.87
N SER A 67 5.68 14.87 21.02
CA SER A 67 6.56 13.82 20.50
C SER A 67 7.41 14.27 19.31
N LYS A 68 6.88 15.13 18.44
CA LYS A 68 7.60 15.62 17.25
C LYS A 68 8.67 16.64 17.60
N ASP A 69 8.34 17.58 18.46
CA ASP A 69 9.27 18.61 18.92
C ASP A 69 10.46 18.01 19.66
N SER A 70 10.21 17.06 20.57
CA SER A 70 11.28 16.32 21.24
C SER A 70 12.21 15.56 20.26
N ILE A 71 11.69 15.05 19.12
CA ILE A 71 12.54 14.44 18.08
C ILE A 71 13.38 15.49 17.37
N ILE A 72 12.79 16.65 17.05
CA ILE A 72 13.49 17.75 16.36
C ILE A 72 14.63 18.27 17.24
N GLU A 73 14.35 18.52 18.52
CA GLU A 73 15.36 18.95 19.49
C GLU A 73 16.46 17.88 19.67
N ALA A 74 16.08 16.60 19.80
CA ALA A 74 17.07 15.52 19.90
C ALA A 74 17.99 15.42 18.67
N VAL A 75 17.49 15.74 17.48
CA VAL A 75 18.31 15.79 16.26
C VAL A 75 19.20 17.04 16.25
N ALA A 76 18.73 18.17 16.76
CA ALA A 76 19.50 19.40 16.86
C ALA A 76 20.71 19.23 17.82
N GLU A 77 20.49 18.60 18.98
CA GLU A 77 21.52 18.33 20.00
C GLU A 77 22.38 17.09 19.65
N SER A 78 22.17 16.46 18.53
CA SER A 78 22.95 15.30 18.12
C SER A 78 24.28 15.69 17.47
N HIS A 79 25.39 15.13 17.98
CA HIS A 79 26.74 15.33 17.45
C HIS A 79 27.20 14.20 16.49
N ILE A 80 26.29 13.35 16.03
CA ILE A 80 26.61 12.23 15.12
C ILE A 80 26.86 12.80 13.72
N TYR A 81 27.77 12.13 12.96
CA TYR A 81 28.01 12.50 11.57
C TYR A 81 26.71 12.52 10.76
N GLY A 82 26.43 13.63 10.08
CA GLY A 82 25.22 13.82 9.30
C GLY A 82 24.04 14.45 10.06
N SER A 83 24.16 14.74 11.38
CA SER A 83 23.08 15.35 12.16
C SER A 83 22.63 16.71 11.60
N GLY A 84 23.54 17.53 11.07
CA GLY A 84 23.19 18.79 10.44
C GLY A 84 22.28 18.63 9.21
N PHE A 85 22.55 17.64 8.35
CA PHE A 85 21.66 17.30 7.24
C PHE A 85 20.31 16.76 7.74
N ALA A 86 20.33 15.90 8.75
CA ALA A 86 19.12 15.36 9.35
C ALA A 86 18.25 16.48 9.96
N HIS A 87 18.86 17.44 10.67
CA HIS A 87 18.15 18.60 11.21
C HIS A 87 17.53 19.45 10.08
N PHE A 88 18.29 19.78 9.06
CA PHE A 88 17.76 20.50 7.89
C PHE A 88 16.57 19.76 7.25
N ALA A 89 16.70 18.45 7.04
CA ALA A 89 15.65 17.64 6.43
C ALA A 89 14.38 17.58 7.30
N VAL A 90 14.53 17.47 8.62
CA VAL A 90 13.39 17.48 9.56
C VAL A 90 12.71 18.84 9.58
N MET A 91 13.47 19.93 9.62
CA MET A 91 12.93 21.31 9.59
C MET A 91 12.19 21.59 8.27
N ALA A 92 12.75 21.20 7.12
CA ALA A 92 12.07 21.27 5.82
C ALA A 92 10.80 20.42 5.82
N GLY A 93 10.87 19.23 6.43
CA GLY A 93 9.74 18.31 6.61
C GLY A 93 8.58 18.91 7.41
N VAL A 94 8.85 19.78 8.38
CA VAL A 94 7.79 20.49 9.14
C VAL A 94 6.94 21.37 8.21
N PHE A 95 7.59 22.21 7.40
CA PHE A 95 6.90 23.08 6.45
C PHE A 95 6.12 22.28 5.41
N ILE A 96 6.77 21.28 4.80
CA ILE A 96 6.16 20.43 3.75
C ILE A 96 4.96 19.67 4.31
N THR A 97 5.08 19.12 5.53
CA THR A 97 3.99 18.40 6.19
C THR A 97 2.78 19.29 6.45
N ALA A 98 3.01 20.48 6.96
CA ALA A 98 1.95 21.46 7.19
C ALA A 98 1.28 21.88 5.87
N PHE A 99 2.08 22.13 4.84
CA PHE A 99 1.59 22.54 3.54
C PHE A 99 0.70 21.47 2.89
N TYR A 100 1.14 20.22 2.76
CA TYR A 100 0.33 19.19 2.08
C TYR A 100 -0.90 18.77 2.90
N SER A 101 -0.79 18.75 4.22
CA SER A 101 -1.92 18.40 5.09
C SER A 101 -3.04 19.43 4.99
N PHE A 102 -2.70 20.71 5.05
CA PHE A 102 -3.68 21.78 4.91
C PHE A 102 -4.11 22.02 3.47
N ARG A 103 -3.28 21.68 2.47
CA ARG A 103 -3.76 21.58 1.08
C ARG A 103 -4.95 20.63 0.97
N MET A 104 -4.81 19.43 1.50
CA MET A 104 -5.91 18.43 1.51
C MET A 104 -7.12 18.99 2.27
N TYR A 105 -6.90 19.51 3.49
CA TYR A 105 -7.94 20.02 4.34
C TYR A 105 -8.75 21.14 3.68
N PHE A 106 -8.09 22.11 3.06
CA PHE A 106 -8.75 23.23 2.38
C PHE A 106 -9.46 22.80 1.09
N LEU A 107 -8.89 21.90 0.31
CA LEU A 107 -9.53 21.40 -0.92
C LEU A 107 -10.79 20.58 -0.64
N VAL A 108 -10.79 19.81 0.44
CA VAL A 108 -11.91 18.93 0.81
C VAL A 108 -13.00 19.72 1.54
N PHE A 109 -12.65 20.40 2.60
CA PHE A 109 -13.64 20.99 3.51
C PHE A 109 -13.98 22.45 3.20
N HIS A 110 -13.10 23.17 2.53
CA HIS A 110 -13.27 24.59 2.25
C HIS A 110 -13.28 24.88 0.74
N GLY A 111 -13.34 26.16 0.38
CA GLY A 111 -13.40 26.58 -1.03
C GLY A 111 -14.78 26.39 -1.67
N LYS A 112 -14.80 26.42 -3.01
CA LYS A 112 -16.04 26.26 -3.79
C LYS A 112 -16.47 24.82 -3.87
N GLU A 113 -17.76 24.58 -3.81
CA GLU A 113 -18.37 23.25 -4.04
C GLU A 113 -18.17 22.86 -5.51
N ARG A 114 -17.64 21.65 -5.75
CA ARG A 114 -17.32 21.13 -7.09
C ARG A 114 -17.99 19.79 -7.38
N PHE A 115 -18.75 19.25 -6.41
CA PHE A 115 -19.53 18.01 -6.56
C PHE A 115 -20.85 18.25 -7.29
N GLY A 116 -21.42 17.19 -7.89
CA GLY A 116 -22.71 17.23 -8.57
C GLY A 116 -22.72 18.00 -9.89
N GLN A 117 -21.56 18.29 -10.45
CA GLN A 117 -21.44 18.80 -11.83
C GLN A 117 -21.35 17.62 -12.80
N PRO A 118 -21.90 17.74 -14.04
CA PRO A 118 -21.68 16.73 -15.06
C PRO A 118 -20.17 16.54 -15.26
N HIS A 119 -19.67 15.31 -15.12
CA HIS A 119 -18.30 15.00 -15.47
C HIS A 119 -18.14 15.07 -16.98
N ASP A 120 -17.29 15.96 -17.47
CA ASP A 120 -16.67 15.80 -18.78
C ASP A 120 -15.71 14.62 -18.67
N ASP A 121 -16.14 13.50 -19.20
CA ASP A 121 -15.43 12.21 -19.20
C ASP A 121 -14.19 12.32 -20.10
N HIS A 122 -13.10 12.83 -19.56
CA HIS A 122 -11.78 12.74 -20.20
C HIS A 122 -11.24 11.33 -19.97
N GLY A 123 -11.59 10.47 -20.94
CA GLY A 123 -11.28 9.06 -21.00
C GLY A 123 -9.84 8.72 -20.65
N HIS A 124 -9.69 7.92 -19.62
CA HIS A 124 -8.63 6.94 -19.53
C HIS A 124 -9.28 5.58 -19.77
N GLY A 125 -9.13 5.12 -21.02
CA GLY A 125 -9.56 3.78 -21.41
C GLY A 125 -8.85 2.73 -20.56
N HIS A 126 -9.62 2.02 -19.76
CA HIS A 126 -9.29 0.68 -19.31
C HIS A 126 -10.36 -0.24 -19.87
N ASP A 127 -9.88 -1.13 -20.74
CA ASP A 127 -10.65 -2.18 -21.39
C ASP A 127 -11.33 -3.09 -20.34
N ASP A 128 -12.63 -3.33 -20.60
CA ASP A 128 -13.45 -4.50 -20.36
C ASP A 128 -13.16 -5.41 -19.15
N HIS A 129 -14.10 -5.49 -18.22
CA HIS A 129 -15.01 -6.63 -17.97
C HIS A 129 -15.77 -6.41 -16.66
N ASP A 130 -17.08 -6.63 -16.78
CA ASP A 130 -18.13 -6.65 -15.77
C ASP A 130 -18.84 -5.32 -15.50
N ALA A 131 -19.96 -5.18 -16.23
CA ALA A 131 -20.96 -4.14 -16.06
C ALA A 131 -21.67 -4.29 -14.70
N HIS A 132 -21.09 -3.68 -13.66
CA HIS A 132 -21.83 -3.04 -12.61
C HIS A 132 -21.56 -1.55 -12.76
N ASP A 133 -22.55 -0.81 -13.28
CA ASP A 133 -22.58 0.67 -13.27
C ASP A 133 -22.63 1.16 -11.80
N ASP A 134 -21.54 1.00 -11.08
CA ASP A 134 -21.30 1.74 -9.84
C ASP A 134 -20.91 3.16 -10.22
N HIS A 135 -21.92 4.02 -10.37
CA HIS A 135 -21.70 5.46 -10.49
C HIS A 135 -20.98 5.96 -9.24
N HIS A 136 -19.63 5.99 -9.27
CA HIS A 136 -18.83 6.60 -8.23
C HIS A 136 -19.05 8.11 -8.26
N GLY A 137 -19.52 8.65 -7.14
CA GLY A 137 -19.75 10.07 -6.95
C GLY A 137 -21.22 10.47 -6.78
N LEU A 138 -21.43 11.73 -6.41
CA LEU A 138 -22.75 12.29 -6.18
C LEU A 138 -23.46 12.54 -7.50
N ALA A 139 -24.69 12.08 -7.65
CA ALA A 139 -25.54 12.40 -8.78
C ALA A 139 -25.82 13.91 -8.84
N PRO A 140 -26.12 14.47 -10.05
CA PRO A 140 -26.47 15.88 -10.19
C PRO A 140 -27.59 16.29 -9.24
N GLY A 141 -27.35 17.31 -8.40
CA GLY A 141 -28.30 17.78 -7.38
C GLY A 141 -28.26 17.04 -6.04
N GLN A 142 -27.54 15.94 -5.92
CA GLN A 142 -27.33 15.24 -4.65
C GLN A 142 -26.30 15.98 -3.81
N LYS A 143 -26.52 16.01 -2.48
CA LYS A 143 -25.64 16.67 -1.52
C LYS A 143 -24.89 15.66 -0.69
N PRO A 144 -23.64 15.93 -0.32
CA PRO A 144 -22.92 15.13 0.68
C PRO A 144 -23.67 15.08 2.00
N HIS A 145 -23.45 14.05 2.78
CA HIS A 145 -24.04 13.90 4.12
C HIS A 145 -23.00 13.40 5.12
N GLU A 146 -23.22 13.72 6.39
CA GLU A 146 -22.38 13.21 7.48
C GLU A 146 -22.54 11.69 7.58
N SER A 147 -21.45 11.03 7.93
CA SER A 147 -21.45 9.58 8.16
C SER A 147 -22.28 9.20 9.38
N PRO A 148 -22.85 7.99 9.41
CA PRO A 148 -23.65 7.53 10.56
C PRO A 148 -22.83 7.50 11.85
N TRP A 149 -23.53 7.52 12.99
CA TRP A 149 -22.89 7.60 14.33
C TRP A 149 -21.86 6.48 14.60
N VAL A 150 -22.03 5.32 14.00
CA VAL A 150 -21.09 4.19 14.09
C VAL A 150 -19.70 4.55 13.56
N VAL A 151 -19.62 5.49 12.60
CA VAL A 151 -18.37 6.01 12.02
C VAL A 151 -17.90 7.26 12.78
N THR A 152 -18.82 8.18 13.11
CA THR A 152 -18.44 9.44 13.76
C THR A 152 -18.05 9.27 15.22
N LEU A 153 -18.57 8.26 15.92
CA LEU A 153 -18.18 7.98 17.31
C LEU A 153 -16.69 7.61 17.43
N PRO A 154 -16.13 6.66 16.65
CA PRO A 154 -14.68 6.39 16.63
C PRO A 154 -13.84 7.64 16.28
N LEU A 155 -14.30 8.51 15.39
CA LEU A 155 -13.60 9.76 15.08
C LEU A 155 -13.47 10.64 16.32
N VAL A 156 -14.57 10.83 17.06
CA VAL A 156 -14.57 11.62 18.31
C VAL A 156 -13.69 10.96 19.37
N MET A 157 -13.78 9.64 19.52
CA MET A 157 -12.97 8.88 20.49
C MET A 157 -11.47 8.96 20.18
N LEU A 158 -11.06 9.03 18.92
CA LEU A 158 -9.66 9.21 18.52
C LEU A 158 -9.20 10.67 18.58
N ALA A 159 -10.12 11.63 18.40
CA ALA A 159 -9.81 13.05 18.51
C ALA A 159 -9.36 13.42 19.93
N ILE A 160 -9.98 12.86 20.96
CA ILE A 160 -9.66 13.14 22.37
C ILE A 160 -8.19 12.82 22.68
N PRO A 161 -7.68 11.59 22.51
CA PRO A 161 -6.27 11.27 22.76
C PRO A 161 -5.31 12.00 21.81
N SER A 162 -5.75 12.34 20.59
CA SER A 162 -4.96 13.16 19.67
C SER A 162 -4.65 14.56 20.23
N VAL A 163 -5.45 15.06 21.15
CA VAL A 163 -5.18 16.30 21.88
C VAL A 163 -4.39 16.05 23.16
N ILE A 164 -4.85 15.12 24.02
CA ILE A 164 -4.43 15.10 25.43
C ILE A 164 -3.31 14.09 25.75
N VAL A 165 -3.17 12.99 24.98
CA VAL A 165 -2.29 11.89 25.39
C VAL A 165 -0.82 12.32 25.43
N GLY A 166 -0.38 13.19 24.53
CA GLY A 166 0.99 13.69 24.51
C GLY A 166 1.36 14.46 25.78
N TYR A 167 0.43 15.27 26.28
CA TYR A 167 0.61 16.01 27.52
C TYR A 167 0.86 15.12 28.74
N PHE A 168 0.05 14.07 28.91
CA PHE A 168 0.16 13.17 30.04
C PHE A 168 1.29 12.15 29.92
N ALA A 169 1.68 11.80 28.71
CA ALA A 169 2.62 10.73 28.48
C ALA A 169 4.07 11.18 28.25
N ILE A 170 4.32 12.46 27.95
CA ILE A 170 5.68 12.94 27.67
C ILE A 170 6.63 12.69 28.84
N GLU A 171 6.26 13.11 30.05
CA GLU A 171 7.10 13.00 31.23
C GLU A 171 7.40 11.53 31.60
N PRO A 172 6.39 10.64 31.83
CA PRO A 172 6.68 9.25 32.18
C PRO A 172 7.40 8.47 31.10
N MET A 173 7.15 8.73 29.83
CA MET A 173 7.70 7.92 28.73
C MET A 173 9.06 8.40 28.23
N LEU A 174 9.39 9.68 28.29
CA LEU A 174 10.67 10.20 27.82
C LEU A 174 11.68 10.41 28.96
N PHE A 175 11.22 10.89 30.12
CA PHE A 175 12.07 11.32 31.21
C PHE A 175 11.86 10.49 32.49
N GLY A 176 10.79 9.72 32.58
CA GLY A 176 10.46 8.86 33.72
C GLY A 176 10.85 7.40 33.50
N GLU A 177 10.30 6.55 34.35
CA GLU A 177 10.70 5.15 34.46
C GLU A 177 9.80 4.18 33.68
N PHE A 178 8.89 4.67 32.83
CA PHE A 178 7.94 3.81 32.11
C PHE A 178 8.59 2.69 31.31
N PHE A 179 9.74 2.94 30.71
CA PHE A 179 10.51 1.97 29.94
C PHE A 179 11.69 1.37 30.71
N ASN A 180 11.75 1.55 32.02
CA ASN A 180 12.86 1.06 32.81
C ASN A 180 12.98 -0.47 32.71
N GLY A 181 14.16 -0.96 32.36
CA GLY A 181 14.43 -2.37 32.11
C GLY A 181 13.96 -2.91 30.73
N ALA A 182 13.17 -2.14 29.97
CA ALA A 182 12.75 -2.51 28.61
C ALA A 182 13.55 -1.80 27.50
N ILE A 183 13.90 -0.53 27.73
CA ILE A 183 14.74 0.25 26.82
C ILE A 183 15.96 0.74 27.57
N PHE A 184 17.13 0.33 27.10
CA PHE A 184 18.40 0.79 27.66
C PHE A 184 18.97 1.92 26.81
N VAL A 185 19.25 3.05 27.46
CA VAL A 185 19.90 4.22 26.84
C VAL A 185 21.22 4.46 27.52
N ASN A 186 22.33 4.38 26.78
CA ASN A 186 23.64 4.75 27.32
C ASN A 186 23.80 6.28 27.26
N LEU A 187 23.58 6.94 28.39
CA LEU A 187 23.65 8.39 28.50
C LEU A 187 25.05 8.96 28.27
N GLU A 188 26.11 8.15 28.43
CA GLU A 188 27.48 8.60 28.17
C GLU A 188 27.78 8.69 26.67
N GLN A 189 27.10 7.90 25.85
CA GLN A 189 27.25 7.90 24.39
C GLN A 189 26.18 8.75 23.69
N HIS A 190 25.02 8.97 24.32
CA HIS A 190 23.87 9.66 23.76
C HIS A 190 23.50 10.88 24.61
N HIS A 191 24.28 11.96 24.51
CA HIS A 191 24.11 13.18 25.29
C HIS A 191 22.77 13.89 25.03
N ALA A 192 22.20 13.80 23.81
CA ALA A 192 20.97 14.48 23.44
C ALA A 192 19.79 14.20 24.40
N MET A 193 19.63 12.98 24.90
CA MET A 193 18.56 12.66 25.87
C MET A 193 18.80 13.31 27.24
N LYS A 194 20.05 13.48 27.64
CA LYS A 194 20.40 14.16 28.89
C LYS A 194 20.11 15.66 28.78
N GLU A 195 20.51 16.29 27.69
CA GLU A 195 20.27 17.71 27.40
C GLU A 195 18.77 18.01 27.30
N LEU A 196 17.99 17.15 26.64
CA LEU A 196 16.53 17.24 26.61
C LEU A 196 15.92 17.15 28.03
N ALA A 197 16.41 16.25 28.87
CA ALA A 197 15.90 16.09 30.23
C ALA A 197 16.21 17.31 31.11
N GLU A 198 17.39 17.91 30.95
CA GLU A 198 17.79 19.14 31.66
C GLU A 198 16.97 20.36 31.20
N ALA A 199 16.61 20.44 29.92
CA ALA A 199 15.77 21.47 29.33
C ALA A 199 14.28 21.33 29.63
N PHE A 200 13.82 20.13 30.03
CA PHE A 200 12.42 19.88 30.26
C PHE A 200 11.94 20.40 31.62
N HIS A 201 11.09 21.42 31.59
CA HIS A 201 10.50 22.07 32.77
C HIS A 201 8.98 21.80 32.87
N GLY A 202 8.52 20.72 32.26
CA GLY A 202 7.13 20.29 32.24
C GLY A 202 6.41 20.58 30.92
N PRO A 203 5.29 19.85 30.66
CA PRO A 203 4.59 19.91 29.36
C PRO A 203 4.07 21.30 29.00
N VAL A 204 3.58 22.06 29.98
CA VAL A 204 3.08 23.45 29.77
C VAL A 204 4.20 24.38 29.40
N ALA A 205 5.32 24.32 30.15
CA ALA A 205 6.48 25.16 29.87
C ALA A 205 7.04 24.89 28.47
N MET A 206 7.14 23.65 28.06
CA MET A 206 7.55 23.25 26.72
C MET A 206 6.62 23.81 25.64
N ALA A 207 5.31 23.74 25.82
CA ALA A 207 4.33 24.28 24.88
C ALA A 207 4.38 25.82 24.80
N LEU A 208 4.59 26.50 25.90
CA LEU A 208 4.73 27.98 25.91
C LEU A 208 6.05 28.41 25.29
N HIS A 209 7.15 27.72 25.56
CA HIS A 209 8.44 28.01 24.95
C HIS A 209 8.40 27.83 23.43
N SER A 210 7.68 26.82 22.94
CA SER A 210 7.55 26.55 21.50
C SER A 210 6.83 27.68 20.72
N LEU A 211 6.09 28.56 21.36
CA LEU A 211 5.46 29.72 20.70
C LEU A 211 6.48 30.65 20.03
N HIS A 212 7.74 30.62 20.48
CA HIS A 212 8.83 31.40 19.89
C HIS A 212 9.79 30.51 19.06
N SER A 213 9.46 29.22 18.86
CA SER A 213 10.29 28.28 18.13
C SER A 213 10.19 28.47 16.60
N PRO A 214 11.31 28.36 15.86
CA PRO A 214 11.31 28.32 14.40
C PRO A 214 10.43 27.21 13.83
N VAL A 215 10.27 26.11 14.55
CA VAL A 215 9.43 24.96 14.16
C VAL A 215 7.97 25.39 13.99
N LEU A 216 7.43 26.14 14.96
CA LEU A 216 6.06 26.65 14.87
C LEU A 216 5.87 27.60 13.69
N TYR A 217 6.83 28.51 13.46
CA TYR A 217 6.74 29.45 12.35
C TYR A 217 6.81 28.76 10.99
N LEU A 218 7.59 27.69 10.85
CA LEU A 218 7.62 26.87 9.65
C LEU A 218 6.29 26.11 9.45
N ALA A 219 5.70 25.56 10.51
CA ALA A 219 4.40 24.91 10.45
C ALA A 219 3.30 25.90 10.04
N LEU A 220 3.23 27.06 10.68
CA LEU A 220 2.29 28.13 10.31
C LEU A 220 2.54 28.64 8.88
N GLY A 221 3.81 28.81 8.49
CA GLY A 221 4.19 29.17 7.13
C GLY A 221 3.63 28.18 6.10
N GLY A 222 3.72 26.87 6.37
CA GLY A 222 3.13 25.83 5.53
C GLY A 222 1.61 25.93 5.42
N VAL A 223 0.92 26.14 6.56
CA VAL A 223 -0.54 26.33 6.59
C VAL A 223 -0.97 27.57 5.81
N VAL A 224 -0.32 28.71 6.07
CA VAL A 224 -0.61 29.97 5.38
C VAL A 224 -0.36 29.85 3.88
N THR A 225 0.74 29.24 3.49
CA THR A 225 1.05 29.01 2.06
C THR A 225 -0.03 28.14 1.41
N ALA A 226 -0.49 27.09 2.09
CA ALA A 226 -1.59 26.25 1.59
C ALA A 226 -2.89 27.06 1.44
N ALA A 227 -3.23 27.90 2.43
CA ALA A 227 -4.41 28.76 2.36
C ALA A 227 -4.32 29.76 1.18
N VAL A 228 -3.17 30.41 1.02
CA VAL A 228 -2.93 31.35 -0.10
C VAL A 228 -3.09 30.63 -1.45
N PHE A 229 -2.51 29.47 -1.62
CA PHE A 229 -2.50 28.74 -2.90
C PHE A 229 -3.86 28.15 -3.27
N TYR A 230 -4.60 27.64 -2.29
CA TYR A 230 -5.79 26.83 -2.59
C TYR A 230 -7.11 27.53 -2.26
N LEU A 231 -7.12 28.57 -1.41
CA LEU A 231 -8.32 29.35 -1.13
C LEU A 231 -8.33 30.70 -1.84
N TRP A 232 -7.20 31.42 -1.86
CA TRP A 232 -7.16 32.80 -2.33
C TRP A 232 -6.59 32.95 -3.74
N LEU A 233 -5.49 32.30 -4.07
CA LEU A 233 -4.77 32.46 -5.34
C LEU A 233 -4.53 31.11 -6.06
N PRO A 234 -5.60 30.43 -6.55
CA PRO A 234 -5.46 29.13 -7.20
C PRO A 234 -4.70 29.18 -8.53
N GLN A 235 -4.42 30.39 -9.05
CA GLN A 235 -3.60 30.57 -10.25
C GLN A 235 -2.12 30.20 -10.01
N ILE A 236 -1.61 30.32 -8.77
CA ILE A 236 -0.21 30.04 -8.44
C ILE A 236 0.12 28.56 -8.63
N PRO A 237 -0.62 27.59 -8.04
CA PRO A 237 -0.41 26.16 -8.33
C PRO A 237 -0.54 25.83 -9.82
N ALA A 238 -1.52 26.46 -10.54
CA ALA A 238 -1.69 26.24 -11.97
C ALA A 238 -0.48 26.75 -12.80
N PHE A 239 0.14 27.85 -12.40
CA PHE A 239 1.37 28.35 -13.02
C PHE A 239 2.53 27.35 -12.79
N PHE A 240 2.76 26.91 -11.55
CA PHE A 240 3.81 25.93 -11.25
C PHE A 240 3.57 24.58 -11.99
N ALA A 241 2.34 24.13 -12.08
CA ALA A 241 1.99 22.93 -12.83
C ALA A 241 2.35 23.01 -14.33
N ARG A 242 2.28 24.21 -14.94
CA ARG A 242 2.71 24.44 -16.32
C ARG A 242 4.25 24.50 -16.46
N VAL A 243 4.89 25.28 -15.62
CA VAL A 243 6.36 25.45 -15.64
C VAL A 243 7.07 24.13 -15.35
N LEU A 244 6.57 23.37 -14.38
CA LEU A 244 7.13 22.10 -13.97
C LEU A 244 6.44 20.90 -14.65
N ALA A 245 5.83 21.09 -15.82
CA ALA A 245 5.14 20.05 -16.55
C ALA A 245 5.95 18.75 -16.73
N PRO A 246 7.25 18.77 -17.08
CA PRO A 246 8.05 17.55 -17.18
C PRO A 246 8.12 16.77 -15.85
N VAL A 247 8.34 17.48 -14.73
CA VAL A 247 8.38 16.87 -13.39
C VAL A 247 7.00 16.36 -13.00
N LYS A 248 5.96 17.16 -13.26
CA LYS A 248 4.57 16.76 -13.03
C LYS A 248 4.23 15.47 -13.76
N ASN A 249 4.59 15.34 -15.04
CA ASN A 249 4.33 14.13 -15.83
C ASN A 249 5.00 12.89 -15.23
N VAL A 250 6.23 13.00 -14.74
CA VAL A 250 6.91 11.89 -14.07
C VAL A 250 6.18 11.49 -12.78
N LEU A 251 5.70 12.48 -12.00
CA LEU A 251 4.96 12.23 -10.76
C LEU A 251 3.55 11.66 -11.03
N ASP A 252 2.83 12.18 -12.01
CA ASP A 252 1.50 11.69 -12.41
C ASP A 252 1.56 10.23 -12.88
N ASN A 253 2.64 9.86 -13.60
CA ASN A 253 2.90 8.48 -14.02
C ASN A 253 3.63 7.66 -12.96
N LYS A 254 3.65 8.08 -11.68
CA LYS A 254 4.22 7.35 -10.55
C LYS A 254 5.66 6.88 -10.81
N TYR A 255 6.48 7.76 -11.36
CA TYR A 255 7.88 7.50 -11.79
C TYR A 255 7.99 6.37 -12.82
N TYR A 256 6.92 6.01 -13.52
CA TYR A 256 6.81 4.87 -14.44
C TYR A 256 7.14 3.51 -13.80
N LEU A 257 7.15 3.43 -12.46
CA LEU A 257 7.46 2.19 -11.74
C LEU A 257 6.34 1.16 -11.88
N ASP A 258 5.09 1.61 -11.93
CA ASP A 258 3.95 0.71 -12.16
C ASP A 258 4.02 0.09 -13.56
N ASP A 259 4.32 0.90 -14.59
CA ASP A 259 4.49 0.43 -15.97
C ASP A 259 5.65 -0.56 -16.08
N PHE A 260 6.78 -0.26 -15.43
CA PHE A 260 7.91 -1.17 -15.36
C PHE A 260 7.52 -2.50 -14.69
N ASN A 261 6.85 -2.45 -13.54
CA ASN A 261 6.41 -3.65 -12.83
C ASN A 261 5.43 -4.48 -13.67
N GLN A 262 4.50 -3.83 -14.36
CA GLN A 262 3.56 -4.51 -15.26
C GLN A 262 4.26 -5.13 -16.47
N ALA A 263 5.20 -4.42 -17.09
CA ALA A 263 5.92 -4.91 -18.25
C ALA A 263 6.89 -6.06 -17.93
N VAL A 264 7.65 -5.94 -16.84
CA VAL A 264 8.70 -6.91 -16.49
C VAL A 264 8.15 -8.06 -15.66
N PHE A 265 7.54 -7.77 -14.51
CA PHE A 265 7.14 -8.83 -13.58
C PHE A 265 5.79 -9.46 -13.95
N ALA A 266 4.74 -8.68 -14.13
CA ALA A 266 3.41 -9.22 -14.37
C ALA A 266 3.31 -9.87 -15.77
N LYS A 267 3.80 -9.20 -16.81
CA LYS A 267 3.85 -9.75 -18.17
C LYS A 267 4.84 -10.89 -18.28
N GLY A 268 6.03 -10.75 -17.65
CA GLY A 268 7.05 -11.81 -17.59
C GLY A 268 6.51 -13.10 -16.95
N ALA A 269 5.85 -12.99 -15.80
CA ALA A 269 5.22 -14.12 -15.13
C ALA A 269 4.13 -14.78 -16.00
N ARG A 270 3.28 -13.98 -16.67
CA ARG A 270 2.26 -14.50 -17.60
C ARG A 270 2.88 -15.22 -18.80
N VAL A 271 3.92 -14.66 -19.40
CA VAL A 271 4.63 -15.28 -20.53
C VAL A 271 5.31 -16.59 -20.11
N LEU A 272 6.00 -16.58 -18.96
CA LEU A 272 6.61 -17.77 -18.40
C LEU A 272 5.55 -18.85 -18.07
N GLY A 273 4.47 -18.46 -17.38
CA GLY A 273 3.37 -19.37 -17.06
C GLY A 273 2.72 -19.96 -18.30
N ALA A 274 2.45 -19.17 -19.34
CA ALA A 274 1.92 -19.65 -20.61
C ALA A 274 2.91 -20.58 -21.34
N GLY A 275 4.21 -20.30 -21.28
CA GLY A 275 5.25 -21.18 -21.83
C GLY A 275 5.31 -22.51 -21.11
N LEU A 276 5.31 -22.52 -19.79
CA LEU A 276 5.29 -23.73 -18.98
C LEU A 276 3.99 -24.53 -19.19
N TRP A 277 2.84 -23.88 -19.23
CA TRP A 277 1.57 -24.53 -19.49
C TRP A 277 1.54 -25.21 -20.87
N LYS A 278 1.84 -24.45 -21.94
CA LYS A 278 1.80 -25.00 -23.31
C LYS A 278 2.92 -26.02 -23.58
N GLY A 279 4.14 -25.72 -23.12
CA GLY A 279 5.30 -26.57 -23.38
C GLY A 279 5.40 -27.78 -22.46
N ALA A 280 5.41 -27.56 -21.15
CA ALA A 280 5.59 -28.62 -20.18
C ALA A 280 4.30 -29.39 -19.91
N ASP A 281 3.20 -28.71 -19.62
CA ASP A 281 1.95 -29.38 -19.24
C ASP A 281 1.26 -29.99 -20.46
N GLN A 282 0.83 -29.20 -21.43
CA GLN A 282 0.14 -29.69 -22.60
C GLN A 282 1.03 -30.51 -23.56
N GLY A 283 2.27 -30.04 -23.81
CA GLY A 283 3.17 -30.72 -24.77
C GLY A 283 3.83 -31.95 -24.19
N LEU A 284 4.51 -31.82 -23.07
CA LEU A 284 5.29 -32.92 -22.50
C LEU A 284 4.40 -33.88 -21.68
N ILE A 285 3.68 -33.37 -20.67
CA ILE A 285 2.91 -34.23 -19.77
C ILE A 285 1.70 -34.84 -20.50
N ASP A 286 0.78 -34.00 -20.96
CA ASP A 286 -0.44 -34.51 -21.62
C ASP A 286 -0.16 -35.14 -23.00
N GLY A 287 0.64 -34.46 -23.82
CA GLY A 287 0.90 -34.89 -25.19
C GLY A 287 1.77 -36.15 -25.28
N LEU A 288 2.97 -36.06 -24.69
CA LEU A 288 3.95 -37.14 -24.82
C LEU A 288 3.74 -38.25 -23.78
N VAL A 289 3.64 -37.90 -22.49
CA VAL A 289 3.58 -38.89 -21.43
C VAL A 289 2.21 -39.56 -21.38
N VAL A 290 1.13 -38.82 -21.21
CA VAL A 290 -0.22 -39.39 -21.04
C VAL A 290 -0.78 -39.92 -22.36
N ASN A 291 -0.97 -39.05 -23.33
CA ASN A 291 -1.56 -39.44 -24.62
C ASN A 291 -0.58 -40.25 -25.47
N GLY A 292 0.72 -40.03 -25.36
CA GLY A 292 1.75 -40.81 -26.06
C GLY A 292 1.81 -42.22 -25.56
N SER A 293 1.80 -42.48 -24.26
CA SER A 293 1.74 -43.82 -23.68
C SER A 293 0.46 -44.54 -24.05
N ALA A 294 -0.70 -43.87 -24.00
CA ALA A 294 -1.97 -44.45 -24.44
C ALA A 294 -1.95 -44.83 -25.92
N LYS A 295 -1.40 -43.98 -26.80
CA LYS A 295 -1.21 -44.29 -28.23
C LYS A 295 -0.27 -45.47 -28.45
N LEU A 296 0.83 -45.54 -27.67
CA LEU A 296 1.77 -46.67 -27.74
C LEU A 296 1.09 -47.98 -27.37
N VAL A 297 0.33 -48.02 -26.27
CA VAL A 297 -0.44 -49.19 -25.86
C VAL A 297 -1.48 -49.53 -26.92
N GLY A 298 -2.19 -48.57 -27.48
CA GLY A 298 -3.14 -48.75 -28.56
C GLY A 298 -2.51 -49.35 -29.83
N TRP A 299 -1.34 -48.84 -30.23
CA TRP A 299 -0.56 -49.38 -31.36
C TRP A 299 -0.10 -50.82 -31.10
N PHE A 300 0.43 -51.10 -29.91
CA PHE A 300 0.83 -52.44 -29.51
C PHE A 300 -0.36 -53.41 -29.50
N SER A 301 -1.48 -53.01 -28.89
CA SER A 301 -2.73 -53.79 -28.90
C SER A 301 -3.22 -54.07 -30.32
N GLY A 302 -3.19 -53.07 -31.22
CA GLY A 302 -3.54 -53.24 -32.62
C GLY A 302 -2.62 -54.23 -33.36
N SER A 303 -1.34 -54.23 -33.01
CA SER A 303 -0.37 -55.16 -33.58
C SER A 303 -0.58 -56.61 -33.07
N VAL A 304 -0.83 -56.75 -31.76
CA VAL A 304 -1.13 -58.07 -31.18
C VAL A 304 -2.43 -58.62 -31.69
N ARG A 305 -3.46 -57.79 -31.92
CA ARG A 305 -4.73 -58.26 -32.54
C ARG A 305 -4.56 -58.90 -33.93
N LYS A 306 -3.60 -58.45 -34.73
CA LYS A 306 -3.32 -59.00 -36.05
C LYS A 306 -2.83 -60.47 -35.98
N VAL A 307 -2.23 -60.82 -34.83
CA VAL A 307 -1.79 -62.21 -34.58
C VAL A 307 -3.01 -63.13 -34.35
N GLN A 308 -4.11 -62.58 -33.87
CA GLN A 308 -5.36 -63.32 -33.69
C GLN A 308 -6.19 -63.28 -34.98
N SER A 309 -6.00 -64.28 -35.85
CA SER A 309 -6.69 -64.33 -37.13
C SER A 309 -8.16 -64.78 -37.03
N GLY A 310 -8.59 -65.31 -35.87
CA GLY A 310 -9.94 -65.84 -35.63
C GLY A 310 -10.18 -67.18 -36.27
N TYR A 311 -9.26 -67.71 -37.06
CA TYR A 311 -9.40 -68.98 -37.71
C TYR A 311 -8.69 -70.11 -36.95
N LEU A 312 -9.41 -71.10 -36.49
CA LEU A 312 -8.91 -72.20 -35.65
C LEU A 312 -7.72 -72.92 -36.27
N TYR A 313 -7.74 -73.13 -37.59
CA TYR A 313 -6.65 -73.78 -38.29
C TYR A 313 -5.31 -73.01 -38.26
N HIS A 314 -5.31 -71.72 -38.20
CA HIS A 314 -4.07 -70.90 -38.04
C HIS A 314 -3.41 -71.21 -36.70
N TYR A 315 -4.21 -71.32 -35.64
CA TYR A 315 -3.68 -71.60 -34.30
C TYR A 315 -3.20 -73.07 -34.21
N ALA A 316 -3.97 -74.04 -34.79
CA ALA A 316 -3.55 -75.36 -34.84
C ALA A 316 -2.23 -75.56 -35.63
N PHE A 317 -2.11 -74.90 -36.78
CA PHE A 317 -0.87 -74.87 -37.56
C PHE A 317 0.32 -74.29 -36.81
N ALA A 318 0.15 -73.14 -36.15
CA ALA A 318 1.19 -72.53 -35.36
C ALA A 318 1.61 -73.43 -34.16
N MET A 319 0.66 -74.09 -33.51
CA MET A 319 0.97 -75.04 -32.43
C MET A 319 1.76 -76.26 -32.94
N ILE A 320 1.41 -76.74 -34.09
CA ILE A 320 2.15 -77.89 -34.74
C ILE A 320 3.58 -77.47 -35.08
N LEU A 321 3.77 -76.29 -35.68
CA LEU A 321 5.10 -75.74 -35.96
C LEU A 321 5.91 -75.49 -34.67
N GLY A 322 5.30 -74.95 -33.64
CA GLY A 322 5.92 -74.75 -32.32
C GLY A 322 6.35 -76.09 -31.69
N LEU A 323 5.49 -77.16 -31.79
CA LEU A 323 5.80 -78.49 -31.29
C LEU A 323 6.95 -79.13 -32.06
N ILE A 324 6.93 -79.05 -33.42
CA ILE A 324 8.04 -79.52 -34.26
C ILE A 324 9.35 -78.75 -33.88
N GLY A 325 9.30 -77.46 -33.76
CA GLY A 325 10.47 -76.66 -33.36
C GLY A 325 11.01 -77.09 -31.99
N LEU A 326 10.12 -77.29 -31.00
CA LEU A 326 10.50 -77.73 -29.67
C LEU A 326 11.12 -79.14 -29.66
N ILE A 327 10.51 -80.07 -30.39
CA ILE A 327 11.06 -81.41 -30.50
C ILE A 327 12.42 -81.37 -31.20
N THR A 328 12.55 -80.61 -32.27
CA THR A 328 13.83 -80.47 -32.99
C THR A 328 14.90 -79.87 -32.07
N TRP A 329 14.56 -78.88 -31.28
CA TRP A 329 15.45 -78.25 -30.30
C TRP A 329 15.89 -79.28 -29.25
N ILE A 330 14.99 -80.00 -28.66
CA ILE A 330 15.29 -81.06 -27.66
C ILE A 330 16.18 -82.13 -28.26
N LEU A 331 15.84 -82.66 -29.45
CA LEU A 331 16.66 -83.67 -30.16
C LEU A 331 18.07 -83.12 -30.46
N TYR A 332 18.18 -81.91 -30.94
CA TYR A 332 19.48 -81.27 -31.22
C TYR A 332 20.34 -81.16 -29.98
N THR A 333 19.76 -80.72 -28.88
CA THR A 333 20.48 -80.53 -27.59
C THR A 333 20.84 -81.91 -26.99
N HIS A 334 19.96 -82.91 -27.08
CA HIS A 334 20.26 -84.25 -26.57
C HIS A 334 21.21 -85.06 -27.47
N LEU A 335 21.10 -84.97 -28.78
CA LEU A 335 22.03 -85.64 -29.72
C LEU A 335 23.43 -84.94 -29.69
N GLY A 336 23.52 -83.63 -29.39
CA GLY A 336 24.74 -82.95 -29.24
C GLY A 336 25.51 -83.33 -27.96
N SER A 337 24.86 -83.94 -26.96
CA SER A 337 25.47 -84.34 -25.68
C SER A 337 25.93 -85.85 -25.67
N ILE A 338 25.73 -86.58 -26.81
CA ILE A 338 26.13 -87.99 -26.97
C ILE A 338 27.39 -88.13 -27.85
N LYS A 339 28.13 -87.09 -28.10
CA LYS A 339 29.47 -87.15 -28.72
C LYS A 339 30.57 -86.90 -27.66
#